data_9b55587efa8d1d2b0c49ee46ce16abdd
#
_entry.id   9b55587efa8d1d2b0c49ee46ce16abdd
#
_cell.length_a   1.000
_cell.length_b   1.000
_cell.length_c   1.000
_cell.angle_alpha   90.00
_cell.angle_beta   90.00
_cell.angle_gamma   90.00
#
_symmetry.space_group_name_H-M   'P 1'
#
loop_
_entity.id
_entity.type
_entity.pdbx_description
1 polymer ?
#
loop_
_entity_poly.entity_id
_entity_poly.type
_entity_poly.pdbx_seq_one_letter_code
_entity_poly.pdbx_strand_id
1 'polypeptide(L)'
;DLLLLDEPTVGVDPLSRRELWEIIQQLIEQEQLSVLVSTSYMDEAERCAEVFLLHQGQLMAKGDPASIREHADNLCFIATPPQDEPARTLQARLLDDHQNIVDAVPQSGEVRFIRQPDADQGKLDQLLDGAPVRQVDARLEDGFMFLLRARSDAEQVDMESLKAGTRRHGEGHADSDETVIEVKDLVRKFGDFTAVASTSFSVHRGEIFGLLGPNGAGKTTTFRMLCGLLPATSGTLQVAGVNLRNARAQARRKVGYVSQKFSLYGNLSVAENLRFFGGAYGLGGKQLKQRMAEVSHQFDLAGQEDSPSGQLPGGFKQRLAMAVGLLHEPEILFLDEPTSGADPLARRGFWQRITALAASGTTIIITTHFMEEAEYCDRIVIQDAGKLLAMGTPREVREQAGGKGSTLNMEQAFIRIVETNRVETNRHEASHGHAKVESA
;
A
#
# COMPACT_ATOMS: atom_id res chain seq x y z
N ASP A 1 21.86 -28.40 -12.41
CA ASP A 1 21.01 -28.45 -11.21
C ASP A 1 19.91 -27.39 -11.34
N LEU A 2 18.75 -27.59 -10.66
CA LEU A 2 17.57 -26.73 -10.74
C LEU A 2 17.16 -26.26 -9.35
N LEU A 3 16.98 -24.95 -9.17
CA LEU A 3 16.42 -24.31 -7.99
C LEU A 3 14.98 -23.88 -8.29
N LEU A 4 14.04 -24.23 -7.43
CA LEU A 4 12.64 -23.83 -7.51
C LEU A 4 12.33 -22.88 -6.36
N LEU A 5 11.83 -21.67 -6.69
CA LEU A 5 11.48 -20.64 -5.72
C LEU A 5 10.03 -20.21 -5.94
N ASP A 6 9.21 -20.34 -4.91
CA ASP A 6 7.80 -19.96 -4.95
C ASP A 6 7.61 -18.71 -4.11
N GLU A 7 7.28 -17.57 -4.78
CA GLU A 7 7.09 -16.23 -4.19
C GLU A 7 8.17 -15.86 -3.15
N PRO A 8 9.49 -15.97 -3.47
CA PRO A 8 10.56 -15.93 -2.47
C PRO A 8 10.71 -14.57 -1.78
N THR A 9 10.16 -13.52 -2.34
CA THR A 9 10.31 -12.14 -1.87
C THR A 9 9.04 -11.54 -1.28
N VAL A 10 7.95 -12.31 -1.21
CA VAL A 10 6.69 -11.84 -0.58
C VAL A 10 6.91 -11.53 0.90
N GLY A 11 6.59 -10.28 1.30
CA GLY A 11 6.81 -9.80 2.66
C GLY A 11 8.26 -9.48 3.01
N VAL A 12 9.15 -9.48 2.02
CA VAL A 12 10.56 -9.09 2.18
C VAL A 12 10.74 -7.61 1.86
N ASP A 13 11.45 -6.90 2.72
CA ASP A 13 11.74 -5.48 2.50
C ASP A 13 12.73 -5.24 1.33
N PRO A 14 12.81 -4.02 0.76
CA PRO A 14 13.62 -3.74 -0.43
C PRO A 14 15.12 -4.06 -0.28
N LEU A 15 15.70 -3.88 0.92
CA LEU A 15 17.10 -4.20 1.16
C LEU A 15 17.35 -5.70 1.08
N SER A 16 16.58 -6.48 1.85
CA SER A 16 16.67 -7.93 1.87
C SER A 16 16.29 -8.55 0.51
N ARG A 17 15.35 -7.94 -0.22
CA ARG A 17 14.99 -8.35 -1.59
C ARG A 17 16.16 -8.17 -2.55
N ARG A 18 16.87 -7.05 -2.49
CA ARG A 18 18.07 -6.80 -3.30
C ARG A 18 19.15 -7.83 -3.00
N GLU A 19 19.45 -8.08 -1.71
CA GLU A 19 20.45 -9.07 -1.30
C GLU A 19 20.11 -10.50 -1.79
N LEU A 20 18.83 -10.88 -1.71
CA LEU A 20 18.37 -12.18 -2.22
C LEU A 20 18.62 -12.32 -3.73
N TRP A 21 18.28 -11.27 -4.52
CA TRP A 21 18.53 -11.30 -5.95
C TRP A 21 20.02 -11.31 -6.30
N GLU A 22 20.87 -10.65 -5.53
CA GLU A 22 22.34 -10.72 -5.68
C GLU A 22 22.83 -12.16 -5.46
N ILE A 23 22.32 -12.86 -4.43
CA ILE A 23 22.66 -14.28 -4.18
C ILE A 23 22.17 -15.16 -5.34
N ILE A 24 20.94 -14.99 -5.82
CA ILE A 24 20.40 -15.76 -6.96
C ILE A 24 21.28 -15.55 -8.20
N GLN A 25 21.66 -14.32 -8.49
CA GLN A 25 22.53 -14.00 -9.63
C GLN A 25 23.90 -14.67 -9.50
N GLN A 26 24.52 -14.66 -8.31
CA GLN A 26 25.77 -15.35 -8.06
C GLN A 26 25.66 -16.86 -8.28
N LEU A 27 24.57 -17.49 -7.82
CA LEU A 27 24.33 -18.92 -8.04
C LEU A 27 24.19 -19.27 -9.52
N ILE A 28 23.52 -18.43 -10.30
CA ILE A 28 23.39 -18.61 -11.75
C ILE A 28 24.75 -18.49 -12.45
N GLU A 29 25.54 -17.46 -12.11
CA GLU A 29 26.81 -17.17 -12.80
C GLU A 29 27.95 -18.11 -12.39
N GLN A 30 28.06 -18.43 -11.11
CA GLN A 30 29.18 -19.21 -10.56
C GLN A 30 28.92 -20.71 -10.58
N GLU A 31 27.70 -21.12 -10.24
CA GLU A 31 27.33 -22.54 -10.12
C GLU A 31 26.58 -23.07 -11.35
N GLN A 32 26.33 -22.21 -12.35
CA GLN A 32 25.53 -22.52 -13.56
C GLN A 32 24.18 -23.16 -13.21
N LEU A 33 23.55 -22.69 -12.15
CA LEU A 33 22.28 -23.17 -11.65
C LEU A 33 21.13 -22.62 -12.53
N SER A 34 20.20 -23.48 -12.92
CA SER A 34 18.94 -23.04 -13.51
C SER A 34 17.98 -22.67 -12.39
N VAL A 35 17.33 -21.51 -12.49
CA VAL A 35 16.36 -21.05 -11.49
C VAL A 35 14.99 -20.88 -12.13
N LEU A 36 13.98 -21.49 -11.52
CA LEU A 36 12.58 -21.23 -11.82
C LEU A 36 11.95 -20.52 -10.62
N VAL A 37 11.47 -19.31 -10.83
CA VAL A 37 10.85 -18.50 -9.79
C VAL A 37 9.39 -18.22 -10.15
N SER A 38 8.45 -18.40 -9.22
CA SER A 38 7.13 -17.79 -9.29
C SER A 38 7.15 -16.46 -8.55
N THR A 39 6.53 -15.44 -9.13
CA THR A 39 6.43 -14.12 -8.51
C THR A 39 5.22 -13.36 -9.03
N SER A 40 4.61 -12.56 -8.17
CA SER A 40 3.60 -11.55 -8.52
C SER A 40 4.23 -10.16 -8.80
N TYR A 41 5.57 -10.04 -8.71
CA TYR A 41 6.29 -8.78 -8.89
C TYR A 41 6.87 -8.69 -10.31
N MET A 42 6.38 -7.75 -11.10
CA MET A 42 6.78 -7.60 -12.51
C MET A 42 8.24 -7.13 -12.66
N ASP A 43 8.76 -6.36 -11.72
CA ASP A 43 10.17 -5.95 -11.68
C ASP A 43 11.15 -7.12 -11.45
N GLU A 44 10.69 -8.18 -10.80
CA GLU A 44 11.44 -9.43 -10.65
C GLU A 44 11.37 -10.26 -11.93
N ALA A 45 10.19 -10.36 -12.55
CA ALA A 45 10.02 -11.04 -13.82
C ALA A 45 10.86 -10.39 -14.94
N GLU A 46 11.09 -9.08 -14.91
CA GLU A 46 11.98 -8.37 -15.85
C GLU A 46 13.44 -8.85 -15.79
N ARG A 47 13.87 -9.47 -14.67
CA ARG A 47 15.22 -10.02 -14.51
C ARG A 47 15.39 -11.43 -15.07
N CYS A 48 14.29 -12.08 -15.42
CA CYS A 48 14.28 -13.44 -15.94
C CYS A 48 14.58 -13.48 -17.46
N ALA A 49 15.23 -14.55 -17.92
CA ALA A 49 15.49 -14.75 -19.34
C ALA A 49 14.21 -15.07 -20.12
N GLU A 50 13.27 -15.79 -19.51
CA GLU A 50 11.98 -16.15 -20.08
C GLU A 50 10.89 -16.01 -19.02
N VAL A 51 9.72 -15.52 -19.41
CA VAL A 51 8.57 -15.27 -18.54
C VAL A 51 7.34 -16.01 -19.09
N PHE A 52 6.59 -16.62 -18.18
CA PHE A 52 5.28 -17.23 -18.44
C PHE A 52 4.24 -16.46 -17.64
N LEU A 53 3.40 -15.69 -18.32
CA LEU A 53 2.30 -14.95 -17.67
C LEU A 53 1.08 -15.85 -17.50
N LEU A 54 0.71 -16.11 -16.25
CA LEU A 54 -0.43 -16.95 -15.88
C LEU A 54 -1.53 -16.08 -15.24
N HIS A 55 -2.77 -16.28 -15.66
CA HIS A 55 -3.95 -15.68 -15.04
C HIS A 55 -5.09 -16.70 -15.00
N GLN A 56 -5.73 -16.88 -13.85
CA GLN A 56 -6.83 -17.82 -13.64
C GLN A 56 -6.55 -19.25 -14.17
N GLY A 57 -5.30 -19.73 -13.99
CA GLY A 57 -4.86 -21.04 -14.44
C GLY A 57 -4.60 -21.17 -15.94
N GLN A 58 -4.66 -20.07 -16.71
CA GLN A 58 -4.41 -20.05 -18.13
C GLN A 58 -3.11 -19.28 -18.46
N LEU A 59 -2.38 -19.78 -19.45
CA LEU A 59 -1.22 -19.09 -20.01
C LEU A 59 -1.68 -17.93 -20.91
N MET A 60 -1.33 -16.70 -20.52
CA MET A 60 -1.65 -15.48 -21.26
C MET A 60 -0.62 -15.15 -22.33
N ALA A 61 0.65 -15.17 -21.94
CA ALA A 61 1.78 -14.90 -22.81
C ALA A 61 3.01 -15.67 -22.33
N LYS A 62 3.95 -15.91 -23.25
CA LYS A 62 5.24 -16.54 -23.02
C LYS A 62 6.29 -15.87 -23.89
N GLY A 63 7.45 -15.58 -23.34
CA GLY A 63 8.59 -15.04 -24.09
C GLY A 63 9.59 -14.36 -23.18
N ASP A 64 10.55 -13.67 -23.77
CA ASP A 64 11.42 -12.78 -23.01
C ASP A 64 10.63 -11.52 -22.55
N PRO A 65 11.10 -10.81 -21.52
CA PRO A 65 10.42 -9.61 -21.02
C PRO A 65 10.19 -8.52 -22.09
N ALA A 66 11.08 -8.43 -23.10
CA ALA A 66 10.96 -7.43 -24.17
C ALA A 66 9.74 -7.71 -25.06
N SER A 67 9.54 -8.97 -25.44
CA SER A 67 8.40 -9.38 -26.28
C SER A 67 7.04 -9.12 -25.61
N ILE A 68 6.99 -9.19 -24.27
CA ILE A 68 5.78 -8.88 -23.52
C ILE A 68 5.55 -7.37 -23.44
N ARG A 69 6.62 -6.57 -23.29
CA ARG A 69 6.53 -5.09 -23.29
C ARG A 69 5.99 -4.54 -24.61
N GLU A 70 6.35 -5.16 -25.75
CA GLU A 70 5.90 -4.76 -27.09
C GLU A 70 4.37 -4.63 -27.20
N HIS A 71 3.59 -5.35 -26.41
CA HIS A 71 2.14 -5.22 -26.40
C HIS A 71 1.62 -3.85 -25.95
N ALA A 72 2.40 -3.10 -25.18
CA ALA A 72 2.07 -1.75 -24.72
C ALA A 72 2.95 -0.66 -25.39
N ASP A 73 3.72 -1.00 -26.41
CA ASP A 73 4.60 -0.06 -27.09
C ASP A 73 3.83 1.11 -27.69
N ASN A 74 4.38 2.31 -27.50
CA ASN A 74 3.78 3.59 -27.93
C ASN A 74 2.43 3.94 -27.24
N LEU A 75 1.97 3.16 -26.27
CA LEU A 75 0.73 3.40 -25.53
C LEU A 75 0.99 3.96 -24.13
N CYS A 76 2.25 4.02 -23.68
CA CYS A 76 2.63 4.44 -22.32
C CYS A 76 3.00 5.92 -22.27
N PHE A 77 2.43 6.62 -21.31
CA PHE A 77 2.63 8.04 -21.09
C PHE A 77 2.80 8.36 -19.62
N ILE A 78 3.40 9.51 -19.33
CA ILE A 78 3.44 10.12 -18.00
C ILE A 78 2.82 11.50 -18.07
N ALA A 79 1.86 11.76 -17.18
CA ALA A 79 1.23 13.06 -16.99
C ALA A 79 1.70 13.67 -15.67
N THR A 80 2.07 14.96 -15.70
CA THR A 80 2.42 15.72 -14.50
C THR A 80 1.16 16.44 -14.01
N PRO A 81 0.62 16.08 -12.81
CA PRO A 81 -0.57 16.75 -12.29
C PRO A 81 -0.29 18.24 -12.01
N PRO A 82 -1.33 19.10 -11.98
CA PRO A 82 -1.22 20.48 -11.53
C PRO A 82 -0.59 20.59 -10.14
N GLN A 83 0.00 21.76 -9.81
CA GLN A 83 0.87 21.94 -8.65
C GLN A 83 0.22 21.60 -7.30
N ASP A 84 -1.10 21.72 -7.20
CA ASP A 84 -1.89 21.49 -5.98
C ASP A 84 -2.74 20.20 -6.04
N GLU A 85 -2.62 19.41 -7.12
CA GLU A 85 -3.36 18.15 -7.27
C GLU A 85 -2.48 16.93 -6.93
N PRO A 86 -2.83 16.10 -5.95
CA PRO A 86 -2.12 14.85 -5.70
C PRO A 86 -2.18 13.91 -6.92
N ALA A 87 -1.09 13.22 -7.23
CA ALA A 87 -1.00 12.28 -8.36
C ALA A 87 -2.12 11.22 -8.35
N ARG A 88 -2.53 10.76 -7.16
CA ARG A 88 -3.65 9.82 -7.00
C ARG A 88 -5.00 10.36 -7.48
N THR A 89 -5.22 11.69 -7.44
CA THR A 89 -6.46 12.32 -7.90
C THR A 89 -6.54 12.29 -9.43
N LEU A 90 -5.46 12.67 -10.11
CA LEU A 90 -5.35 12.53 -11.56
C LEU A 90 -5.44 11.05 -11.98
N GLN A 91 -4.78 10.15 -11.27
CA GLN A 91 -4.87 8.72 -11.50
C GLN A 91 -6.32 8.21 -11.41
N ALA A 92 -7.05 8.57 -10.37
CA ALA A 92 -8.44 8.15 -10.18
C ALA A 92 -9.33 8.66 -11.34
N ARG A 93 -9.14 9.92 -11.77
CA ARG A 93 -9.83 10.52 -12.91
C ARG A 93 -9.54 9.79 -14.22
N LEU A 94 -8.29 9.40 -14.47
CA LEU A 94 -7.91 8.61 -15.64
C LEU A 94 -8.55 7.22 -15.62
N LEU A 95 -8.51 6.53 -14.48
CA LEU A 95 -9.09 5.19 -14.33
C LEU A 95 -10.63 5.15 -14.38
N ASP A 96 -11.31 6.30 -14.24
CA ASP A 96 -12.76 6.37 -14.42
C ASP A 96 -13.19 6.19 -15.91
N ASP A 97 -12.27 6.34 -16.87
CA ASP A 97 -12.53 6.16 -18.31
C ASP A 97 -11.83 4.94 -18.88
N HIS A 98 -12.40 3.76 -18.62
CA HIS A 98 -11.91 2.49 -19.13
C HIS A 98 -11.97 2.34 -20.67
N GLN A 99 -12.71 3.20 -21.37
CA GLN A 99 -12.76 3.19 -22.83
C GLN A 99 -11.49 3.76 -23.43
N ASN A 100 -10.85 4.71 -22.75
CA ASN A 100 -9.66 5.40 -23.25
C ASN A 100 -8.39 5.03 -22.51
N ILE A 101 -8.50 4.53 -21.26
CA ILE A 101 -7.38 4.20 -20.37
C ILE A 101 -7.40 2.71 -20.01
N VAL A 102 -6.29 2.04 -20.25
CA VAL A 102 -6.05 0.64 -19.84
C VAL A 102 -5.71 0.57 -18.36
N ASP A 103 -4.73 1.36 -17.92
CA ASP A 103 -4.24 1.44 -16.53
C ASP A 103 -3.62 2.80 -16.24
N ALA A 104 -3.57 3.18 -14.96
CA ALA A 104 -2.89 4.38 -14.50
C ALA A 104 -2.36 4.18 -13.07
N VAL A 105 -1.12 4.65 -12.81
CA VAL A 105 -0.45 4.51 -11.51
C VAL A 105 0.31 5.77 -11.14
N PRO A 106 0.29 6.21 -9.87
CA PRO A 106 1.17 7.26 -9.39
C PRO A 106 2.62 6.78 -9.43
N GLN A 107 3.50 7.63 -9.91
CA GLN A 107 4.92 7.36 -9.98
C GLN A 107 5.72 8.65 -9.86
N SER A 108 6.54 8.76 -8.82
CA SER A 108 7.42 9.92 -8.62
C SER A 108 6.71 11.28 -8.58
N GLY A 109 5.46 11.31 -8.07
CA GLY A 109 4.62 12.50 -8.03
C GLY A 109 3.93 12.84 -9.37
N GLU A 110 4.14 12.02 -10.40
CA GLU A 110 3.47 12.06 -11.69
C GLU A 110 2.52 10.85 -11.79
N VAL A 111 1.78 10.76 -12.89
CA VAL A 111 0.92 9.60 -13.18
C VAL A 111 1.38 8.94 -14.47
N ARG A 112 1.88 7.70 -14.35
CA ARG A 112 2.11 6.83 -15.50
C ARG A 112 0.78 6.21 -15.92
N PHE A 113 0.45 6.24 -17.21
CA PHE A 113 -0.77 5.63 -17.71
C PHE A 113 -0.58 4.97 -19.07
N ILE A 114 -1.44 4.01 -19.37
CA ILE A 114 -1.50 3.28 -20.63
C ILE A 114 -2.82 3.66 -21.29
N ARG A 115 -2.76 4.26 -22.48
CA ARG A 115 -3.97 4.56 -23.24
C ARG A 115 -4.43 3.37 -24.08
N GLN A 116 -5.71 3.32 -24.41
CA GLN A 116 -6.21 2.38 -25.44
C GLN A 116 -5.66 2.77 -26.83
N PRO A 117 -5.43 1.80 -27.73
CA PRO A 117 -4.95 2.09 -29.08
C PRO A 117 -5.83 3.07 -29.87
N ASP A 118 -7.13 2.98 -29.66
CA ASP A 118 -8.19 3.78 -30.32
C ASP A 118 -8.77 4.87 -29.43
N ALA A 119 -8.05 5.28 -28.38
CA ALA A 119 -8.47 6.29 -27.43
C ALA A 119 -8.83 7.63 -28.11
N ASP A 120 -9.95 8.22 -27.71
CA ASP A 120 -10.40 9.54 -28.17
C ASP A 120 -9.52 10.65 -27.56
N GLN A 121 -8.74 11.35 -28.43
CA GLN A 121 -7.83 12.40 -27.98
C GLN A 121 -8.58 13.55 -27.28
N GLY A 122 -9.79 13.91 -27.73
CA GLY A 122 -10.56 14.99 -27.12
C GLY A 122 -11.00 14.65 -25.70
N LYS A 123 -11.33 13.39 -25.43
CA LYS A 123 -11.62 12.90 -24.07
C LYS A 123 -10.37 12.83 -23.20
N LEU A 124 -9.26 12.37 -23.78
CA LEU A 124 -7.97 12.36 -23.05
C LEU A 124 -7.57 13.77 -22.61
N ASP A 125 -7.69 14.76 -23.49
CA ASP A 125 -7.38 16.16 -23.16
C ASP A 125 -8.29 16.70 -22.04
N GLN A 126 -9.56 16.30 -21.98
CA GLN A 126 -10.47 16.63 -20.89
C GLN A 126 -10.08 15.95 -19.57
N LEU A 127 -9.72 14.67 -19.60
CA LEU A 127 -9.29 13.92 -18.41
C LEU A 127 -7.99 14.47 -17.83
N LEU A 128 -7.08 14.88 -18.69
CA LEU A 128 -5.79 15.43 -18.32
C LEU A 128 -5.86 16.87 -17.81
N ASP A 129 -6.92 17.61 -18.17
CA ASP A 129 -7.17 19.00 -17.71
C ASP A 129 -5.93 19.92 -17.84
N GLY A 130 -5.27 19.83 -18.99
CA GLY A 130 -4.06 20.61 -19.28
C GLY A 130 -2.80 20.11 -18.63
N ALA A 131 -2.81 18.97 -17.95
CA ALA A 131 -1.60 18.34 -17.41
C ALA A 131 -0.59 18.03 -18.53
N PRO A 132 0.68 18.46 -18.42
CA PRO A 132 1.73 18.12 -19.38
C PRO A 132 1.91 16.60 -19.48
N VAL A 133 1.98 16.09 -20.72
CA VAL A 133 2.11 14.66 -21.01
C VAL A 133 3.36 14.41 -21.83
N ARG A 134 4.09 13.34 -21.49
CA ARG A 134 5.22 12.83 -22.29
C ARG A 134 5.08 11.34 -22.51
N GLN A 135 5.45 10.88 -23.70
CA GLN A 135 5.52 9.45 -24.00
C GLN A 135 6.73 8.83 -23.33
N VAL A 136 6.61 7.58 -22.90
CA VAL A 136 7.67 6.80 -22.24
C VAL A 136 7.67 5.36 -22.74
N ASP A 137 8.80 4.68 -22.58
CA ASP A 137 8.92 3.27 -22.94
C ASP A 137 8.04 2.39 -22.07
N ALA A 138 7.50 1.33 -22.66
CA ALA A 138 6.71 0.33 -21.96
C ALA A 138 7.58 -0.50 -21.00
N ARG A 139 7.01 -0.91 -19.85
CA ARG A 139 7.56 -1.87 -18.90
C ARG A 139 6.83 -3.21 -19.04
N LEU A 140 7.39 -4.27 -18.45
CA LEU A 140 6.75 -5.58 -18.41
C LEU A 140 5.33 -5.51 -17.80
N GLU A 141 5.18 -4.73 -16.72
CA GLU A 141 3.88 -4.53 -16.06
C GLU A 141 2.86 -3.86 -17.00
N ASP A 142 3.28 -2.91 -17.84
CA ASP A 142 2.39 -2.26 -18.81
C ASP A 142 1.89 -3.26 -19.87
N GLY A 143 2.79 -4.10 -20.40
CA GLY A 143 2.43 -5.16 -21.33
C GLY A 143 1.49 -6.20 -20.69
N PHE A 144 1.76 -6.58 -19.45
CA PHE A 144 0.90 -7.47 -18.69
C PHE A 144 -0.50 -6.88 -18.47
N MET A 145 -0.60 -5.62 -18.03
CA MET A 145 -1.87 -4.94 -17.81
C MET A 145 -2.67 -4.78 -19.09
N PHE A 146 -1.99 -4.49 -20.22
CA PHE A 146 -2.63 -4.42 -21.52
C PHE A 146 -3.23 -5.78 -21.93
N LEU A 147 -2.46 -6.86 -21.83
CA LEU A 147 -2.93 -8.22 -22.14
C LEU A 147 -4.07 -8.66 -21.24
N LEU A 148 -4.01 -8.30 -19.95
CA LEU A 148 -5.02 -8.64 -18.97
C LEU A 148 -6.35 -7.94 -19.28
N ARG A 149 -6.32 -6.64 -19.58
CA ARG A 149 -7.51 -5.86 -19.94
C ARG A 149 -8.14 -6.32 -21.26
N ALA A 150 -7.34 -6.64 -22.26
CA ALA A 150 -7.84 -7.16 -23.55
C ALA A 150 -8.64 -8.48 -23.40
N ARG A 151 -8.42 -9.23 -22.30
CA ARG A 151 -9.19 -10.46 -21.98
C ARG A 151 -10.34 -10.21 -21.01
N SER A 152 -10.25 -9.14 -20.19
CA SER A 152 -11.21 -8.84 -19.12
C SER A 152 -12.48 -8.10 -19.59
N ASP A 153 -12.64 -7.85 -20.88
CA ASP A 153 -13.89 -7.23 -21.40
C ASP A 153 -15.17 -8.02 -21.07
N ALA A 154 -15.04 -9.19 -20.43
CA ALA A 154 -16.14 -10.03 -19.98
C ALA A 154 -16.46 -9.89 -18.47
N GLU A 155 -15.55 -9.36 -17.64
CA GLU A 155 -15.78 -9.14 -16.20
C GLU A 155 -15.59 -7.65 -15.85
N GLN A 156 -16.59 -6.85 -16.19
CA GLN A 156 -16.70 -5.48 -15.71
C GLN A 156 -16.69 -5.49 -14.18
N VAL A 157 -15.60 -5.07 -13.56
CA VAL A 157 -15.63 -4.64 -12.15
C VAL A 157 -16.58 -3.44 -12.13
N ASP A 158 -17.77 -3.63 -11.54
CA ASP A 158 -18.80 -2.61 -11.45
C ASP A 158 -18.31 -1.43 -10.59
N MET A 159 -17.68 -0.48 -11.26
CA MET A 159 -17.12 0.75 -10.63
C MET A 159 -18.21 1.68 -10.09
N GLU A 160 -19.46 1.55 -10.53
CA GLU A 160 -20.59 2.31 -9.96
C GLU A 160 -20.89 1.87 -8.52
N SER A 161 -20.64 0.62 -8.18
CA SER A 161 -20.82 0.10 -6.83
C SER A 161 -19.88 0.76 -5.81
N LEU A 162 -18.68 1.17 -6.24
CA LEU A 162 -17.71 1.86 -5.39
C LEU A 162 -18.14 3.29 -5.04
N LYS A 163 -18.85 3.98 -5.94
CA LYS A 163 -19.34 5.35 -5.72
C LYS A 163 -20.59 5.39 -4.84
N ALA A 164 -21.38 4.33 -4.81
CA ALA A 164 -22.67 4.30 -4.10
C ALA A 164 -22.53 4.13 -2.55
N GLY A 165 -21.38 3.67 -2.05
CA GLY A 165 -21.15 3.41 -0.62
C GLY A 165 -20.60 4.58 0.19
N THR A 166 -20.17 5.65 -0.46
CA THR A 166 -19.63 6.82 0.23
C THR A 166 -20.72 7.82 0.56
N ARG A 167 -21.40 7.62 1.70
CA ARG A 167 -22.17 8.73 2.29
C ARG A 167 -21.16 9.83 2.63
N ARG A 168 -21.34 10.99 1.98
CA ARG A 168 -20.68 12.24 2.36
C ARG A 168 -20.89 12.43 3.86
N HIS A 169 -19.87 12.28 4.69
CA HIS A 169 -19.86 12.90 5.99
C HIS A 169 -19.94 14.41 5.73
N GLY A 170 -21.13 14.97 5.96
CA GLY A 170 -21.50 16.37 5.94
C GLY A 170 -20.84 17.25 4.86
N GLU A 171 -21.63 18.01 4.15
CA GLU A 171 -21.20 19.17 3.35
C GLU A 171 -20.66 20.29 4.29
N GLY A 172 -19.60 19.97 5.05
CA GLY A 172 -18.72 20.93 5.65
C GLY A 172 -17.38 20.73 4.99
N HIS A 173 -16.75 21.77 4.50
CA HIS A 173 -15.33 21.78 4.24
C HIS A 173 -14.67 21.22 5.49
N ALA A 174 -14.31 19.93 5.47
CA ALA A 174 -13.44 19.36 6.52
C ALA A 174 -12.18 20.21 6.46
N ASP A 175 -11.90 20.89 7.57
CA ASP A 175 -10.66 21.66 7.73
C ASP A 175 -9.55 20.66 7.49
N SER A 176 -8.91 20.69 6.33
CA SER A 176 -7.86 19.72 5.92
C SER A 176 -6.66 19.78 6.88
N ASP A 177 -6.62 20.80 7.74
CA ASP A 177 -5.58 21.00 8.76
C ASP A 177 -5.93 20.35 10.12
N GLU A 178 -7.12 19.72 10.28
CA GLU A 178 -7.45 19.07 11.54
C GLU A 178 -6.55 17.86 11.81
N THR A 179 -5.73 17.95 12.85
CA THR A 179 -4.90 16.82 13.30
C THR A 179 -5.76 15.77 14.00
N VAL A 180 -5.84 14.56 13.43
CA VAL A 180 -6.61 13.43 13.98
C VAL A 180 -5.73 12.40 14.69
N ILE A 181 -4.42 12.38 14.40
CA ILE A 181 -3.43 11.60 15.15
C ILE A 181 -2.27 12.52 15.53
N GLU A 182 -1.92 12.55 16.82
CA GLU A 182 -0.77 13.26 17.33
C GLU A 182 0.11 12.32 18.14
N VAL A 183 1.37 12.19 17.73
CA VAL A 183 2.40 11.35 18.36
C VAL A 183 3.55 12.25 18.79
N LYS A 184 3.90 12.25 20.10
CA LYS A 184 5.01 13.01 20.64
C LYS A 184 5.89 12.13 21.51
N ASP A 185 7.16 12.06 21.16
CA ASP A 185 8.22 11.33 21.87
C ASP A 185 7.83 9.91 22.24
N LEU A 186 7.15 9.22 21.29
CA LEU A 186 6.62 7.89 21.52
C LEU A 186 7.74 6.87 21.65
N VAL A 187 7.75 6.15 22.78
CA VAL A 187 8.72 5.11 23.07
C VAL A 187 8.02 3.80 23.41
N ARG A 188 8.54 2.70 22.88
CA ARG A 188 8.15 1.36 23.32
C ARG A 188 9.38 0.50 23.59
N LYS A 189 9.46 -0.02 24.81
CA LYS A 189 10.47 -0.98 25.26
C LYS A 189 9.84 -2.32 25.61
N PHE A 190 10.58 -3.40 25.35
CA PHE A 190 10.29 -4.76 25.76
C PHE A 190 11.50 -5.27 26.55
N GLY A 191 11.47 -5.17 27.88
CA GLY A 191 12.67 -5.34 28.70
C GLY A 191 13.71 -4.30 28.29
N ASP A 192 14.92 -4.75 27.96
CA ASP A 192 16.03 -3.88 27.54
C ASP A 192 15.96 -3.50 26.04
N PHE A 193 15.14 -4.20 25.26
CA PHE A 193 15.00 -3.93 23.83
C PHE A 193 14.08 -2.73 23.57
N THR A 194 14.57 -1.73 22.85
CA THR A 194 13.81 -0.55 22.44
C THR A 194 13.30 -0.74 21.01
N ALA A 195 12.02 -1.06 20.87
CA ALA A 195 11.37 -1.27 19.57
C ALA A 195 10.95 0.03 18.89
N VAL A 196 10.67 1.09 19.65
CA VAL A 196 10.38 2.45 19.14
C VAL A 196 11.07 3.44 20.06
N ALA A 197 11.86 4.35 19.47
CA ALA A 197 12.73 5.27 20.16
C ALA A 197 12.38 6.73 19.81
N SER A 198 11.57 7.38 20.65
CA SER A 198 11.24 8.82 20.57
C SER A 198 10.74 9.27 19.18
N THR A 199 9.69 8.60 18.69
CA THR A 199 9.08 8.93 17.39
C THR A 199 8.01 10.02 17.60
N SER A 200 8.02 11.07 16.75
CA SER A 200 7.04 12.17 16.78
C SER A 200 6.55 12.48 15.36
N PHE A 201 5.23 12.53 15.18
CA PHE A 201 4.57 12.93 13.93
C PHE A 201 3.09 13.25 14.16
N SER A 202 2.46 13.87 13.18
CA SER A 202 1.01 14.12 13.15
C SER A 202 0.39 13.63 11.85
N VAL A 203 -0.90 13.29 11.90
CA VAL A 203 -1.69 12.92 10.71
C VAL A 203 -2.95 13.76 10.68
N HIS A 204 -3.31 14.25 9.48
CA HIS A 204 -4.45 15.12 9.27
C HIS A 204 -5.69 14.34 8.78
N ARG A 205 -6.86 14.96 8.90
CA ARG A 205 -8.12 14.36 8.48
C ARG A 205 -8.14 14.10 6.96
N GLY A 206 -8.59 12.92 6.54
CA GLY A 206 -8.67 12.52 5.14
C GLY A 206 -7.32 12.24 4.48
N GLU A 207 -6.22 12.27 5.24
CA GLU A 207 -4.88 11.97 4.75
C GLU A 207 -4.66 10.46 4.59
N ILE A 208 -3.96 10.05 3.54
CA ILE A 208 -3.37 8.73 3.41
C ILE A 208 -1.92 8.83 3.89
N PHE A 209 -1.63 8.26 5.05
CA PHE A 209 -0.32 8.33 5.70
C PHE A 209 0.38 6.97 5.69
N GLY A 210 1.56 6.91 5.07
CA GLY A 210 2.36 5.71 4.92
C GLY A 210 3.42 5.54 6.02
N LEU A 211 3.48 4.37 6.64
CA LEU A 211 4.53 4.00 7.60
C LEU A 211 5.42 2.93 6.98
N LEU A 212 6.59 3.34 6.49
CA LEU A 212 7.56 2.52 5.77
C LEU A 212 8.78 2.19 6.63
N GLY A 213 9.52 1.18 6.24
CA GLY A 213 10.75 0.76 6.90
C GLY A 213 11.07 -0.70 6.63
N PRO A 214 12.32 -1.14 6.85
CA PRO A 214 12.70 -2.56 6.72
C PRO A 214 11.99 -3.44 7.76
N ASN A 215 12.10 -4.73 7.59
CA ASN A 215 11.61 -5.69 8.57
C ASN A 215 12.36 -5.50 9.91
N GLY A 216 11.62 -5.51 11.02
CA GLY A 216 12.19 -5.22 12.34
C GLY A 216 12.37 -3.73 12.67
N ALA A 217 12.05 -2.79 11.77
CA ALA A 217 12.18 -1.35 11.99
C ALA A 217 11.32 -0.77 13.12
N GLY A 218 10.35 -1.53 13.63
CA GLY A 218 9.40 -1.05 14.64
C GLY A 218 8.04 -0.62 14.08
N LYS A 219 7.81 -0.70 12.76
CA LYS A 219 6.54 -0.32 12.09
C LYS A 219 5.31 -0.93 12.75
N THR A 220 5.23 -2.26 12.80
CA THR A 220 4.11 -2.98 13.40
C THR A 220 3.92 -2.64 14.89
N THR A 221 5.00 -2.35 15.61
CA THR A 221 4.95 -1.91 17.02
C THR A 221 4.32 -0.53 17.11
N THR A 222 4.79 0.44 16.31
CA THR A 222 4.21 1.79 16.21
C THR A 222 2.74 1.70 15.81
N PHE A 223 2.43 0.95 14.79
CA PHE A 223 1.08 0.76 14.26
C PHE A 223 0.12 0.19 15.33
N ARG A 224 0.53 -0.85 16.07
CA ARG A 224 -0.28 -1.41 17.16
C ARG A 224 -0.48 -0.44 18.32
N MET A 225 0.47 0.44 18.58
CA MET A 225 0.29 1.52 19.56
C MET A 225 -0.76 2.52 19.08
N LEU A 226 -0.72 2.93 17.80
CA LEU A 226 -1.71 3.83 17.19
C LEU A 226 -3.13 3.24 17.24
N CYS A 227 -3.27 1.94 17.01
CA CYS A 227 -4.56 1.24 17.12
C CYS A 227 -5.03 1.03 18.56
N GLY A 228 -4.25 1.44 19.57
CA GLY A 228 -4.56 1.18 20.99
C GLY A 228 -4.47 -0.30 21.40
N LEU A 229 -3.84 -1.15 20.57
CA LEU A 229 -3.64 -2.58 20.84
C LEU A 229 -2.42 -2.82 21.76
N LEU A 230 -1.45 -1.91 21.73
CA LEU A 230 -0.23 -1.97 22.52
C LEU A 230 -0.04 -0.67 23.31
N PRO A 231 0.27 -0.70 24.62
CA PRO A 231 0.56 0.51 25.38
C PRO A 231 1.95 1.07 25.04
N ALA A 232 2.10 2.40 25.00
CA ALA A 232 3.40 3.05 24.95
C ALA A 232 4.11 2.94 26.31
N THR A 233 5.44 2.88 26.31
CA THR A 233 6.26 2.97 27.52
C THR A 233 6.33 4.41 28.00
N SER A 234 6.57 5.37 27.08
CA SER A 234 6.57 6.82 27.35
C SER A 234 6.11 7.59 26.13
N GLY A 235 6.03 8.91 26.23
CA GLY A 235 5.51 9.80 25.18
C GLY A 235 4.00 9.95 25.25
N THR A 236 3.43 10.73 24.35
CA THR A 236 1.98 10.96 24.24
C THR A 236 1.46 10.50 22.89
N LEU A 237 0.24 9.97 22.92
CA LEU A 237 -0.41 9.44 21.73
C LEU A 237 -1.90 9.77 21.81
N GLN A 238 -2.36 10.62 20.88
CA GLN A 238 -3.77 10.96 20.70
C GLN A 238 -4.25 10.41 19.36
N VAL A 239 -5.43 9.79 19.34
CA VAL A 239 -6.07 9.24 18.13
C VAL A 239 -7.54 9.60 18.17
N ALA A 240 -8.07 10.21 17.12
CA ALA A 240 -9.45 10.69 17.02
C ALA A 240 -9.87 11.55 18.24
N GLY A 241 -8.98 12.46 18.68
CA GLY A 241 -9.18 13.33 19.83
C GLY A 241 -9.10 12.63 21.20
N VAL A 242 -8.72 11.35 21.25
CA VAL A 242 -8.67 10.54 22.47
C VAL A 242 -7.24 10.18 22.85
N ASN A 243 -6.84 10.46 24.09
CA ASN A 243 -5.55 10.02 24.61
C ASN A 243 -5.57 8.51 24.91
N LEU A 244 -4.75 7.75 24.18
CA LEU A 244 -4.71 6.29 24.27
C LEU A 244 -4.16 5.76 25.62
N ARG A 245 -3.52 6.58 26.44
CA ARG A 245 -3.12 6.16 27.80
C ARG A 245 -4.33 5.88 28.69
N ASN A 246 -5.41 6.67 28.54
CA ASN A 246 -6.53 6.68 29.47
C ASN A 246 -7.81 6.07 28.90
N ALA A 247 -8.02 6.12 27.59
CA ALA A 247 -9.30 5.81 26.97
C ALA A 247 -9.21 4.96 25.68
N ARG A 248 -8.36 3.91 25.68
CA ARG A 248 -8.15 3.03 24.52
C ARG A 248 -9.43 2.41 23.96
N ALA A 249 -10.36 2.03 24.83
CA ALA A 249 -11.63 1.44 24.39
C ALA A 249 -12.51 2.43 23.62
N GLN A 250 -12.50 3.71 24.01
CA GLN A 250 -13.22 4.76 23.30
C GLN A 250 -12.60 5.05 21.93
N ALA A 251 -11.26 5.15 21.84
CA ALA A 251 -10.57 5.34 20.59
C ALA A 251 -10.84 4.18 19.59
N ARG A 252 -10.81 2.92 20.07
CA ARG A 252 -11.06 1.75 19.22
C ARG A 252 -12.45 1.72 18.57
N ARG A 253 -13.44 2.41 19.11
CA ARG A 253 -14.77 2.54 18.47
C ARG A 253 -14.75 3.47 17.25
N LYS A 254 -13.73 4.32 17.15
CA LYS A 254 -13.58 5.30 16.07
C LYS A 254 -12.58 4.84 14.99
N VAL A 255 -11.93 3.70 15.19
CA VAL A 255 -10.92 3.19 14.29
C VAL A 255 -11.31 1.82 13.72
N GLY A 256 -11.08 1.64 12.42
CA GLY A 256 -11.08 0.35 11.75
C GLY A 256 -9.67 -0.21 11.69
N TYR A 257 -9.53 -1.54 11.73
CA TYR A 257 -8.24 -2.21 11.65
C TYR A 257 -8.32 -3.42 10.73
N VAL A 258 -7.42 -3.46 9.77
CA VAL A 258 -7.23 -4.59 8.85
C VAL A 258 -5.81 -5.10 9.03
N SER A 259 -5.67 -6.33 9.47
CA SER A 259 -4.37 -6.97 9.72
C SER A 259 -3.81 -7.60 8.45
N GLN A 260 -2.48 -7.72 8.37
CA GLN A 260 -1.76 -8.38 7.29
C GLN A 260 -2.25 -9.82 7.04
N LYS A 261 -2.36 -10.60 8.12
CA LYS A 261 -2.88 -11.96 8.03
C LYS A 261 -4.40 -11.96 8.22
N PHE A 262 -5.10 -12.81 7.47
CA PHE A 262 -6.53 -13.01 7.68
C PHE A 262 -6.81 -13.41 9.14
N SER A 263 -7.41 -12.53 9.90
CA SER A 263 -7.62 -12.65 11.35
C SER A 263 -9.09 -12.79 11.74
N LEU A 264 -9.98 -12.95 10.77
CA LEU A 264 -11.40 -13.19 11.00
C LEU A 264 -11.66 -14.67 11.33
N TYR A 265 -12.86 -14.98 11.80
CA TYR A 265 -13.22 -16.34 12.18
C TYR A 265 -13.46 -17.21 10.94
N GLY A 266 -12.46 -18.01 10.56
CA GLY A 266 -12.49 -18.83 9.34
C GLY A 266 -13.59 -19.90 9.30
N ASN A 267 -14.08 -20.34 10.45
CA ASN A 267 -15.20 -21.26 10.61
C ASN A 267 -16.58 -20.60 10.51
N LEU A 268 -16.65 -19.27 10.57
CA LEU A 268 -17.88 -18.52 10.36
C LEU A 268 -18.03 -18.13 8.88
N SER A 269 -19.28 -18.01 8.44
CA SER A 269 -19.56 -17.49 7.10
C SER A 269 -19.25 -16.00 6.99
N VAL A 270 -19.28 -15.45 5.76
CA VAL A 270 -19.14 -14.02 5.50
C VAL A 270 -20.16 -13.22 6.31
N ALA A 271 -21.46 -13.60 6.21
CA ALA A 271 -22.53 -12.91 6.93
C ALA A 271 -22.40 -13.02 8.45
N GLU A 272 -21.95 -14.17 8.95
CA GLU A 272 -21.72 -14.36 10.39
C GLU A 272 -20.56 -13.52 10.92
N ASN A 273 -19.44 -13.42 10.17
CA ASN A 273 -18.35 -12.50 10.53
C ASN A 273 -18.83 -11.06 10.58
N LEU A 274 -19.53 -10.57 9.53
CA LEU A 274 -20.07 -9.22 9.51
C LEU A 274 -21.02 -8.97 10.69
N ARG A 275 -21.89 -9.92 11.03
CA ARG A 275 -22.82 -9.82 12.17
C ARG A 275 -22.08 -9.79 13.50
N PHE A 276 -21.10 -10.65 13.67
CA PHE A 276 -20.29 -10.72 14.91
C PHE A 276 -19.54 -9.41 15.16
N PHE A 277 -18.77 -8.95 14.17
CA PHE A 277 -17.98 -7.73 14.34
C PHE A 277 -18.85 -6.47 14.40
N GLY A 278 -19.96 -6.42 13.65
CA GLY A 278 -20.93 -5.32 13.76
C GLY A 278 -21.50 -5.21 15.16
N GLY A 279 -21.87 -6.35 15.78
CA GLY A 279 -22.29 -6.38 17.19
C GLY A 279 -21.19 -5.95 18.15
N ALA A 280 -19.93 -6.37 17.91
CA ALA A 280 -18.78 -5.95 18.72
C ALA A 280 -18.51 -4.43 18.64
N TYR A 281 -18.79 -3.80 17.50
CA TYR A 281 -18.73 -2.35 17.31
C TYR A 281 -19.97 -1.61 17.84
N GLY A 282 -20.97 -2.33 18.34
CA GLY A 282 -22.18 -1.75 18.93
C GLY A 282 -23.33 -1.53 17.94
N LEU A 283 -23.22 -2.04 16.72
CA LEU A 283 -24.32 -2.01 15.74
C LEU A 283 -25.36 -3.08 16.09
N GLY A 284 -26.65 -2.78 15.86
CA GLY A 284 -27.72 -3.72 16.12
C GLY A 284 -28.96 -3.51 15.26
N GLY A 285 -29.86 -4.47 15.27
CA GLY A 285 -31.18 -4.38 14.65
C GLY A 285 -31.15 -3.98 13.18
N LYS A 286 -31.91 -2.94 12.83
CA LYS A 286 -32.04 -2.45 11.44
C LYS A 286 -30.75 -1.82 10.94
N GLN A 287 -30.02 -1.10 11.79
CA GLN A 287 -28.76 -0.45 11.42
C GLN A 287 -27.70 -1.47 11.01
N LEU A 288 -27.53 -2.53 11.79
CA LEU A 288 -26.57 -3.60 11.46
C LEU A 288 -26.92 -4.26 10.11
N LYS A 289 -28.18 -4.58 9.86
CA LYS A 289 -28.62 -5.18 8.60
C LYS A 289 -28.33 -4.26 7.40
N GLN A 290 -28.61 -2.97 7.55
CA GLN A 290 -28.33 -1.98 6.52
C GLN A 290 -26.84 -1.90 6.23
N ARG A 291 -26.00 -1.76 7.27
CA ARG A 291 -24.54 -1.66 7.10
C ARG A 291 -23.94 -2.92 6.50
N MET A 292 -24.40 -4.10 6.91
CA MET A 292 -23.98 -5.36 6.29
C MET A 292 -24.27 -5.40 4.79
N ALA A 293 -25.45 -4.97 4.37
CA ALA A 293 -25.81 -4.93 2.95
C ALA A 293 -24.93 -3.90 2.18
N GLU A 294 -24.71 -2.72 2.75
CA GLU A 294 -23.87 -1.67 2.15
C GLU A 294 -22.43 -2.14 1.94
N VAL A 295 -21.77 -2.69 2.98
CA VAL A 295 -20.38 -3.16 2.85
C VAL A 295 -20.27 -4.42 1.99
N SER A 296 -21.27 -5.32 1.99
CA SER A 296 -21.29 -6.48 1.10
C SER A 296 -21.34 -6.06 -0.36
N HIS A 297 -22.13 -5.04 -0.69
CA HIS A 297 -22.18 -4.46 -2.03
C HIS A 297 -20.86 -3.73 -2.35
N GLN A 298 -20.36 -2.86 -1.47
CA GLN A 298 -19.14 -2.07 -1.66
C GLN A 298 -17.89 -2.93 -1.88
N PHE A 299 -17.86 -4.13 -1.30
CA PHE A 299 -16.70 -5.04 -1.38
C PHE A 299 -16.96 -6.29 -2.22
N ASP A 300 -17.97 -6.28 -3.08
CA ASP A 300 -18.31 -7.39 -4.00
C ASP A 300 -18.38 -8.76 -3.28
N LEU A 301 -19.06 -8.80 -2.14
CA LEU A 301 -19.26 -10.01 -1.34
C LEU A 301 -20.59 -10.67 -1.61
N ALA A 302 -21.41 -10.11 -2.51
CA ALA A 302 -22.70 -10.64 -2.89
C ALA A 302 -22.57 -12.07 -3.45
N GLY A 303 -23.44 -12.97 -3.02
CA GLY A 303 -23.39 -14.40 -3.39
C GLY A 303 -22.39 -15.25 -2.60
N GLN A 304 -21.64 -14.65 -1.68
CA GLN A 304 -20.69 -15.35 -0.80
C GLN A 304 -21.13 -15.34 0.67
N GLU A 305 -22.33 -14.86 0.97
CA GLU A 305 -22.81 -14.60 2.34
C GLU A 305 -22.72 -15.83 3.24
N ASP A 306 -23.06 -17.01 2.69
CA ASP A 306 -23.08 -18.27 3.43
C ASP A 306 -21.77 -19.06 3.32
N SER A 307 -20.80 -18.58 2.52
CA SER A 307 -19.51 -19.25 2.34
C SER A 307 -18.66 -19.15 3.60
N PRO A 308 -18.05 -20.26 4.08
CA PRO A 308 -17.10 -20.22 5.19
C PRO A 308 -15.90 -19.33 4.83
N SER A 309 -15.64 -18.30 5.64
CA SER A 309 -14.65 -17.28 5.30
C SER A 309 -13.22 -17.82 5.20
N GLY A 310 -12.90 -18.89 5.93
CA GLY A 310 -11.60 -19.56 5.85
C GLY A 310 -11.34 -20.27 4.52
N GLN A 311 -12.39 -20.60 3.75
CA GLN A 311 -12.29 -21.29 2.46
C GLN A 311 -12.32 -20.33 1.26
N LEU A 312 -12.56 -19.02 1.50
CA LEU A 312 -12.58 -18.02 0.44
C LEU A 312 -11.19 -17.90 -0.21
N PRO A 313 -11.12 -17.61 -1.51
CA PRO A 313 -9.89 -17.16 -2.17
C PRO A 313 -9.29 -15.92 -1.49
N GLY A 314 -7.98 -15.70 -1.62
CA GLY A 314 -7.26 -14.62 -0.94
C GLY A 314 -7.87 -13.23 -1.16
N GLY A 315 -8.24 -12.90 -2.40
CA GLY A 315 -8.89 -11.63 -2.72
C GLY A 315 -10.23 -11.41 -2.01
N PHE A 316 -11.06 -12.46 -1.87
CA PHE A 316 -12.31 -12.37 -1.11
C PHE A 316 -12.07 -12.24 0.39
N LYS A 317 -11.04 -12.92 0.94
CA LYS A 317 -10.63 -12.74 2.35
C LYS A 317 -10.23 -11.31 2.64
N GLN A 318 -9.46 -10.70 1.75
CA GLN A 318 -9.05 -9.30 1.88
C GLN A 318 -10.26 -8.35 1.81
N ARG A 319 -11.17 -8.55 0.85
CA ARG A 319 -12.40 -7.76 0.72
C ARG A 319 -13.28 -7.88 1.97
N LEU A 320 -13.44 -9.09 2.52
CA LEU A 320 -14.16 -9.28 3.77
C LEU A 320 -13.48 -8.57 4.96
N ALA A 321 -12.16 -8.63 5.06
CA ALA A 321 -11.44 -7.93 6.12
C ALA A 321 -11.64 -6.41 6.04
N MET A 322 -11.61 -5.84 4.83
CA MET A 322 -11.93 -4.43 4.58
C MET A 322 -13.37 -4.09 4.96
N ALA A 323 -14.35 -4.91 4.54
CA ALA A 323 -15.76 -4.75 4.87
C ALA A 323 -15.99 -4.72 6.38
N VAL A 324 -15.36 -5.64 7.11
CA VAL A 324 -15.39 -5.67 8.59
C VAL A 324 -14.77 -4.42 9.20
N GLY A 325 -13.60 -4.00 8.72
CA GLY A 325 -12.90 -2.81 9.20
C GLY A 325 -13.70 -1.51 9.02
N LEU A 326 -14.56 -1.45 8.00
CA LEU A 326 -15.37 -0.27 7.65
C LEU A 326 -16.85 -0.37 8.08
N LEU A 327 -17.24 -1.48 8.67
CA LEU A 327 -18.65 -1.76 9.00
C LEU A 327 -19.30 -0.71 9.90
N HIS A 328 -18.53 -0.14 10.83
CA HIS A 328 -18.96 0.87 11.80
C HIS A 328 -18.62 2.31 11.42
N GLU A 329 -18.24 2.56 10.16
CA GLU A 329 -17.88 3.89 9.61
C GLU A 329 -16.80 4.60 10.45
N PRO A 330 -15.61 4.02 10.57
CA PRO A 330 -14.55 4.62 11.39
C PRO A 330 -14.06 5.95 10.83
N GLU A 331 -13.63 6.86 11.72
CA GLU A 331 -12.96 8.11 11.32
C GLU A 331 -11.54 7.83 10.77
N ILE A 332 -10.88 6.76 11.26
CA ILE A 332 -9.53 6.38 10.89
C ILE A 332 -9.50 4.89 10.57
N LEU A 333 -8.93 4.52 9.42
CA LEU A 333 -8.72 3.14 9.00
C LEU A 333 -7.23 2.80 9.03
N PHE A 334 -6.90 1.76 9.77
CA PHE A 334 -5.56 1.21 9.87
C PHE A 334 -5.41 -0.04 9.01
N LEU A 335 -4.40 -0.06 8.13
CA LEU A 335 -4.15 -1.12 7.16
C LEU A 335 -2.72 -1.63 7.31
N ASP A 336 -2.56 -2.86 7.78
CA ASP A 336 -1.24 -3.48 8.02
C ASP A 336 -0.85 -4.37 6.84
N GLU A 337 0.03 -3.89 5.95
CA GLU A 337 0.49 -4.55 4.72
C GLU A 337 -0.65 -5.20 3.89
N PRO A 338 -1.69 -4.46 3.56
CA PRO A 338 -2.95 -5.02 3.07
C PRO A 338 -2.84 -5.66 1.67
N THR A 339 -1.84 -5.32 0.88
CA THR A 339 -1.67 -5.81 -0.50
C THR A 339 -0.55 -6.85 -0.63
N SER A 340 0.00 -7.32 0.50
CA SER A 340 1.06 -8.35 0.49
C SER A 340 0.57 -9.63 -0.20
N GLY A 341 1.27 -10.06 -1.27
CA GLY A 341 0.89 -11.22 -2.08
C GLY A 341 -0.31 -10.98 -3.02
N ALA A 342 -0.73 -9.73 -3.21
CA ALA A 342 -1.74 -9.38 -4.21
C ALA A 342 -1.12 -9.20 -5.60
N ASP A 343 -1.80 -9.73 -6.62
CA ASP A 343 -1.43 -9.47 -8.01
C ASP A 343 -1.63 -7.99 -8.39
N PRO A 344 -1.04 -7.51 -9.50
CA PRO A 344 -1.14 -6.11 -9.92
C PRO A 344 -2.58 -5.60 -10.03
N LEU A 345 -3.51 -6.39 -10.58
CA LEU A 345 -4.91 -5.99 -10.76
C LEU A 345 -5.63 -5.82 -9.42
N ALA A 346 -5.47 -6.80 -8.51
CA ALA A 346 -6.03 -6.72 -7.16
C ALA A 346 -5.47 -5.52 -6.40
N ARG A 347 -4.17 -5.20 -6.57
CA ARG A 347 -3.53 -4.03 -5.97
C ARG A 347 -4.13 -2.72 -6.52
N ARG A 348 -4.36 -2.61 -7.84
CA ARG A 348 -5.02 -1.44 -8.45
C ARG A 348 -6.42 -1.22 -7.86
N GLY A 349 -7.25 -2.26 -7.85
CA GLY A 349 -8.60 -2.19 -7.28
C GLY A 349 -8.61 -1.82 -5.80
N PHE A 350 -7.63 -2.32 -5.03
CA PHE A 350 -7.46 -1.94 -3.62
C PHE A 350 -7.18 -0.44 -3.48
N TRP A 351 -6.18 0.10 -4.21
CA TRP A 351 -5.79 1.50 -4.11
C TRP A 351 -6.87 2.47 -4.60
N GLN A 352 -7.66 2.09 -5.61
CA GLN A 352 -8.84 2.87 -6.02
C GLN A 352 -9.84 3.01 -4.86
N ARG A 353 -10.13 1.92 -4.14
CA ARG A 353 -11.02 1.95 -2.97
C ARG A 353 -10.45 2.82 -1.84
N ILE A 354 -9.16 2.71 -1.57
CA ILE A 354 -8.49 3.52 -0.54
C ILE A 354 -8.53 5.01 -0.89
N THR A 355 -8.25 5.37 -2.12
CA THR A 355 -8.32 6.77 -2.60
C THR A 355 -9.74 7.32 -2.48
N ALA A 356 -10.76 6.54 -2.85
CA ALA A 356 -12.17 6.95 -2.71
C ALA A 356 -12.57 7.13 -1.24
N LEU A 357 -12.13 6.25 -0.34
CA LEU A 357 -12.37 6.38 1.10
C LEU A 357 -11.71 7.64 1.68
N ALA A 358 -10.46 7.92 1.31
CA ALA A 358 -9.78 9.14 1.74
C ALA A 358 -10.49 10.41 1.22
N ALA A 359 -10.89 10.41 -0.05
CA ALA A 359 -11.67 11.50 -0.64
C ALA A 359 -13.02 11.72 0.05
N SER A 360 -13.62 10.69 0.67
CA SER A 360 -14.83 10.80 1.49
C SER A 360 -14.60 11.29 2.92
N GLY A 361 -13.33 11.57 3.31
CA GLY A 361 -12.94 12.11 4.61
C GLY A 361 -12.46 11.07 5.63
N THR A 362 -12.33 9.79 5.25
CA THR A 362 -11.73 8.77 6.12
C THR A 362 -10.20 8.92 6.10
N THR A 363 -9.58 9.06 7.26
CA THR A 363 -8.11 9.08 7.37
C THR A 363 -7.56 7.66 7.30
N ILE A 364 -6.52 7.45 6.50
CA ILE A 364 -5.95 6.12 6.25
C ILE A 364 -4.51 6.08 6.77
N ILE A 365 -4.20 5.09 7.59
CA ILE A 365 -2.83 4.78 8.00
C ILE A 365 -2.47 3.42 7.42
N ILE A 366 -1.42 3.37 6.62
CA ILE A 366 -1.00 2.13 5.97
C ILE A 366 0.45 1.80 6.31
N THR A 367 0.71 0.53 6.64
CA THR A 367 2.07 0.01 6.62
C THR A 367 2.29 -0.73 5.30
N THR A 368 3.43 -0.55 4.70
CA THR A 368 3.82 -1.30 3.51
C THR A 368 5.33 -1.46 3.42
N HIS A 369 5.78 -2.49 2.74
CA HIS A 369 7.14 -2.69 2.28
C HIS A 369 7.27 -2.45 0.76
N PHE A 370 6.15 -2.17 0.07
CA PHE A 370 6.13 -1.82 -1.34
C PHE A 370 6.35 -0.32 -1.52
N MET A 371 7.49 0.03 -2.10
CA MET A 371 7.84 1.45 -2.28
C MET A 371 6.97 2.16 -3.31
N GLU A 372 6.40 1.43 -4.26
CA GLU A 372 5.42 1.98 -5.21
C GLU A 372 4.13 2.44 -4.51
N GLU A 373 3.73 1.75 -3.44
CA GLU A 373 2.54 2.12 -2.67
C GLU A 373 2.70 3.43 -1.91
N ALA A 374 3.93 3.79 -1.56
CA ALA A 374 4.24 5.08 -0.96
C ALA A 374 3.82 6.26 -1.85
N GLU A 375 3.79 6.08 -3.17
CA GLU A 375 3.39 7.12 -4.13
C GLU A 375 1.88 7.46 -4.08
N TYR A 376 1.06 6.57 -3.49
CA TYR A 376 -0.37 6.85 -3.24
C TYR A 376 -0.60 7.64 -1.96
N CYS A 377 0.39 7.72 -1.08
CA CYS A 377 0.28 8.42 0.19
C CYS A 377 0.46 9.93 0.01
N ASP A 378 -0.24 10.72 0.84
CA ASP A 378 -0.01 12.17 0.92
C ASP A 378 1.32 12.46 1.60
N ARG A 379 1.57 11.78 2.72
CA ARG A 379 2.84 11.81 3.44
C ARG A 379 3.25 10.42 3.89
N ILE A 380 4.54 10.25 4.02
CA ILE A 380 5.15 9.01 4.47
C ILE A 380 6.18 9.27 5.56
N VAL A 381 6.39 8.25 6.38
CA VAL A 381 7.48 8.16 7.35
C VAL A 381 8.31 6.94 7.03
N ILE A 382 9.62 7.10 6.98
CA ILE A 382 10.58 5.98 6.95
C ILE A 382 11.13 5.78 8.36
N GLN A 383 10.96 4.56 8.88
CA GLN A 383 11.42 4.15 10.20
C GLN A 383 12.45 3.02 10.08
N ASP A 384 13.56 3.09 10.82
CA ASP A 384 14.49 1.97 10.98
C ASP A 384 15.03 1.93 12.42
N ALA A 385 15.26 0.73 12.94
CA ALA A 385 15.75 0.48 14.30
C ALA A 385 14.97 1.30 15.38
N GLY A 386 13.66 1.44 15.19
CA GLY A 386 12.78 2.18 16.10
C GLY A 386 12.85 3.71 15.98
N LYS A 387 13.67 4.27 15.09
CA LYS A 387 13.83 5.71 14.87
C LYS A 387 13.13 6.16 13.60
N LEU A 388 12.62 7.40 13.60
CA LEU A 388 12.14 8.06 12.41
C LEU A 388 13.35 8.65 11.64
N LEU A 389 13.54 8.23 10.39
CA LEU A 389 14.67 8.65 9.55
C LEU A 389 14.30 9.77 8.58
N ALA A 390 13.12 9.70 7.99
CA ALA A 390 12.62 10.69 7.05
C ALA A 390 11.11 10.82 7.16
N MET A 391 10.56 11.99 6.88
CA MET A 391 9.13 12.26 6.82
C MET A 391 8.84 13.39 5.81
N GLY A 392 7.72 13.27 5.12
CA GLY A 392 7.23 14.28 4.18
C GLY A 392 6.37 13.64 3.09
N THR A 393 6.04 14.41 2.07
CA THR A 393 5.46 13.88 0.84
C THR A 393 6.42 12.90 0.16
N PRO A 394 5.97 11.97 -0.68
CA PRO A 394 6.86 11.08 -1.42
C PRO A 394 7.98 11.83 -2.17
N ARG A 395 7.67 13.00 -2.73
CA ARG A 395 8.63 13.87 -3.39
C ARG A 395 9.68 14.40 -2.41
N GLU A 396 9.27 14.97 -1.27
CA GLU A 396 10.18 15.50 -0.26
C GLU A 396 11.11 14.42 0.30
N VAL A 397 10.62 13.21 0.49
CA VAL A 397 11.45 12.08 0.95
C VAL A 397 12.50 11.69 -0.10
N ARG A 398 12.14 11.68 -1.40
CA ARG A 398 13.14 11.49 -2.46
C ARG A 398 14.18 12.61 -2.50
N GLU A 399 13.77 13.85 -2.26
CA GLU A 399 14.69 14.99 -2.17
C GLU A 399 15.59 14.93 -0.94
N GLN A 400 15.10 14.41 0.20
CA GLN A 400 15.94 14.14 1.38
C GLN A 400 17.03 13.10 1.08
N ALA A 401 16.73 12.10 0.27
CA ALA A 401 17.68 11.07 -0.11
C ALA A 401 18.71 11.53 -1.15
N GLY A 402 18.28 12.25 -2.19
CA GLY A 402 19.08 12.53 -3.39
C GLY A 402 19.39 14.00 -3.63
N GLY A 403 18.91 14.90 -2.77
CA GLY A 403 18.98 16.35 -2.97
C GLY A 403 17.80 16.89 -3.79
N LYS A 404 17.70 18.22 -3.86
CA LYS A 404 16.59 18.92 -4.53
C LYS A 404 16.56 18.57 -6.03
N GLY A 405 15.39 18.19 -6.53
CA GLY A 405 15.22 17.74 -7.92
C GLY A 405 15.71 16.32 -8.19
N SER A 406 15.82 15.50 -7.15
CA SER A 406 16.25 14.10 -7.24
C SER A 406 15.43 13.29 -8.25
N THR A 407 16.10 12.54 -9.11
CA THR A 407 15.52 11.58 -10.07
C THR A 407 15.38 10.16 -9.49
N LEU A 408 15.74 9.96 -8.23
CA LEU A 408 15.60 8.68 -7.56
C LEU A 408 14.13 8.25 -7.54
N ASN A 409 13.86 6.97 -7.80
CA ASN A 409 12.56 6.39 -7.48
C ASN A 409 12.44 6.17 -5.95
N MET A 410 11.25 5.82 -5.47
CA MET A 410 11.02 5.69 -4.02
C MET A 410 11.83 4.56 -3.40
N GLU A 411 12.05 3.44 -4.11
CA GLU A 411 12.86 2.33 -3.62
C GLU A 411 14.34 2.73 -3.45
N GLN A 412 14.91 3.41 -4.44
CA GLN A 412 16.29 3.93 -4.35
C GLN A 412 16.46 4.94 -3.21
N ALA A 413 15.47 5.83 -3.04
CA ALA A 413 15.45 6.80 -1.95
C ALA A 413 15.39 6.10 -0.59
N PHE A 414 14.51 5.13 -0.44
CA PHE A 414 14.37 4.33 0.76
C PHE A 414 15.67 3.61 1.14
N ILE A 415 16.26 2.88 0.20
CA ILE A 415 17.52 2.15 0.41
C ILE A 415 18.61 3.12 0.87
N ARG A 416 18.76 4.26 0.18
CA ARG A 416 19.79 5.26 0.49
C ARG A 416 19.62 5.86 1.89
N ILE A 417 18.39 6.20 2.29
CA ILE A 417 18.10 6.75 3.62
C ILE A 417 18.46 5.74 4.71
N VAL A 418 18.06 4.48 4.55
CA VAL A 418 18.30 3.44 5.54
C VAL A 418 19.79 3.09 5.63
N GLU A 419 20.48 2.92 4.50
CA GLU A 419 21.93 2.63 4.48
C GLU A 419 22.76 3.75 5.09
N THR A 420 22.45 5.01 4.76
CA THR A 420 23.17 6.18 5.33
C THR A 420 23.04 6.19 6.85
N ASN A 421 21.82 6.01 7.38
CA ASN A 421 21.61 5.97 8.83
C ASN A 421 22.34 4.81 9.50
N ARG A 422 22.38 3.62 8.89
CA ARG A 422 23.08 2.45 9.43
C ARG A 422 24.60 2.68 9.48
N VAL A 423 25.17 3.31 8.44
CA VAL A 423 26.61 3.65 8.41
C VAL A 423 26.95 4.67 9.50
N GLU A 424 26.12 5.69 9.69
CA GLU A 424 26.32 6.70 10.74
C GLU A 424 26.22 6.09 12.15
N THR A 425 25.23 5.23 12.39
CA THR A 425 25.05 4.54 13.67
C THR A 425 26.27 3.67 14.01
N ASN A 426 26.75 2.89 13.04
CA ASN A 426 27.94 2.03 13.23
C ASN A 426 29.21 2.85 13.51
N ARG A 427 29.38 4.03 12.86
CA ARG A 427 30.52 4.93 13.14
C ARG A 427 30.45 5.50 14.56
N HIS A 428 29.27 5.87 15.03
CA HIS A 428 29.09 6.38 16.39
C HIS A 428 29.37 5.29 17.44
N GLU A 429 28.94 4.07 17.24
CA GLU A 429 29.22 2.95 18.15
C GLU A 429 30.69 2.60 18.17
N ALA A 430 31.39 2.58 17.02
CA ALA A 430 32.82 2.33 16.94
C ALA A 430 33.63 3.43 17.66
N SER A 431 33.23 4.71 17.54
CA SER A 431 33.92 5.82 18.23
C SER A 431 33.72 5.79 19.75
N HIS A 432 32.56 5.34 20.24
CA HIS A 432 32.28 5.21 21.67
C HIS A 432 32.91 3.93 22.27
N GLY A 433 33.09 2.87 21.46
CA GLY A 433 33.81 1.66 21.86
C GLY A 433 35.29 1.92 22.12
N HIS A 434 35.95 2.72 21.29
CA HIS A 434 37.35 3.11 21.48
C HIS A 434 37.56 3.98 22.73
N ALA A 435 36.65 4.91 23.02
CA ALA A 435 36.75 5.78 24.19
C ALA A 435 36.60 5.02 25.52
N LYS A 436 35.93 3.86 25.55
CA LYS A 436 35.81 3.02 26.73
C LYS A 436 37.04 2.11 26.97
N VAL A 437 37.80 1.79 25.94
CA VAL A 437 39.00 0.97 26.04
C VAL A 437 40.22 1.80 26.48
N GLU A 438 40.25 3.12 26.19
CA GLU A 438 41.31 4.04 26.63
C GLU A 438 41.12 4.54 28.07
N SER A 439 39.94 4.33 28.68
CA SER A 439 39.64 4.78 30.05
C SER A 439 39.55 3.64 31.07
N ALA A 440 39.94 2.41 30.71
CA ALA A 440 40.06 1.25 31.58
C ALA A 440 41.54 0.79 31.67
#